data_dda43ec40e983ec3fb6728292e8d1094
#
_entry.id   dda43ec40e983ec3fb6728292e8d1094
#
_cell.length_a   1.000
_cell.length_b   1.000
_cell.length_c   1.000
_cell.angle_alpha   90.00
_cell.angle_beta   90.00
_cell.angle_gamma   90.00
#
_symmetry.space_group_name_H-M   'P 1'
#
loop_
_entity.id
_entity.type
_entity.pdbx_description
1 polymer ?
#
loop_
_entity_poly.entity_id
_entity_poly.type
_entity_poly.pdbx_seq_one_letter_code
_entity_poly.pdbx_strand_id
1 'polypeptide(L)'
;MQVYEELVARGLIAQVTDEERIRDLVNNGKAVFYIGFDPTADSLHVGHFMALCLMKRLQEAGNKPIALIGGGTAMIGDPSGRTDMRQMMTTETIQHNCECFKKQMSRFIDFSDGKALMVNNADWLLDLNYVDVLREVGAHFSVNRMLTAECYKQRMEKGLSFLEFNYMIMQSYDFYMLYKKYGCNLQFGGDDQWSNMLGGTELIRRKLGKDASAMTITLLLNSEGKKMGKTQSGAVWLDPEKTSPFEFYQYWRNVADADVLKCLRMLTFLPLEQIDEMDKWEGAQLNKAKEILAYELTKLVHGEEEAEKAQASAKALFSAGNAANMPTAELDDEDFTDGKIDILTLLAKSGLVPSKSEGRRAVQQGGVAMEGEKVEDIMTTFNKEDFAGEGKVLRRGKNNFRKIVLK
;
A
#
# COMPACT_ATOMS: atom_id res chain seq x y z
N MET A 1 -26.49 7.21 4.78
CA MET A 1 -25.47 8.29 4.96
C MET A 1 -24.96 8.64 3.58
N GLN A 2 -24.74 9.94 3.27
CA GLN A 2 -24.11 10.34 2.01
C GLN A 2 -22.58 10.09 2.07
N VAL A 3 -21.93 10.01 0.91
CA VAL A 3 -20.52 9.55 0.84
C VAL A 3 -19.54 10.50 1.55
N TYR A 4 -19.73 11.82 1.48
CA TYR A 4 -18.85 12.76 2.18
C TYR A 4 -18.91 12.56 3.70
N GLU A 5 -20.11 12.45 4.25
CA GLU A 5 -20.35 12.19 5.68
C GLU A 5 -19.78 10.83 6.09
N GLU A 6 -19.83 9.84 5.22
CA GLU A 6 -19.20 8.53 5.45
C GLU A 6 -17.68 8.66 5.51
N LEU A 7 -17.06 9.43 4.59
CA LEU A 7 -15.60 9.65 4.62
C LEU A 7 -15.18 10.35 5.93
N VAL A 8 -15.95 11.33 6.41
CA VAL A 8 -15.73 11.99 7.71
C VAL A 8 -15.82 10.99 8.86
N ALA A 9 -16.93 10.23 8.93
CA ALA A 9 -17.17 9.25 9.99
C ALA A 9 -16.12 8.13 10.02
N ARG A 10 -15.55 7.78 8.87
CA ARG A 10 -14.44 6.81 8.76
C ARG A 10 -13.07 7.40 9.10
N GLY A 11 -12.97 8.71 9.31
CA GLY A 11 -11.70 9.39 9.61
C GLY A 11 -10.76 9.48 8.40
N LEU A 12 -11.29 9.50 7.18
CA LEU A 12 -10.51 9.50 5.95
C LEU A 12 -10.09 10.90 5.49
N ILE A 13 -10.75 11.97 5.94
CA ILE A 13 -10.47 13.34 5.49
C ILE A 13 -9.45 14.00 6.41
N ALA A 14 -8.39 14.59 5.84
CA ALA A 14 -7.40 15.38 6.57
C ALA A 14 -7.54 16.88 6.27
N GLN A 15 -7.39 17.30 5.01
CA GLN A 15 -7.49 18.70 4.59
C GLN A 15 -8.38 18.83 3.35
N VAL A 16 -9.07 19.97 3.22
CA VAL A 16 -9.94 20.29 2.08
C VAL A 16 -9.76 21.75 1.68
N THR A 17 -9.83 22.06 0.39
CA THR A 17 -9.77 23.43 -0.12
C THR A 17 -11.09 24.16 0.05
N ASP A 18 -12.22 23.50 -0.14
CA ASP A 18 -13.58 24.03 -0.05
C ASP A 18 -14.52 22.86 0.29
N GLU A 19 -14.91 22.82 1.56
CA GLU A 19 -15.71 21.69 2.08
C GLU A 19 -17.10 21.61 1.46
N GLU A 20 -17.80 22.74 1.33
CA GLU A 20 -19.17 22.76 0.81
C GLU A 20 -19.19 22.30 -0.65
N ARG A 21 -18.24 22.79 -1.45
CA ARG A 21 -18.10 22.43 -2.85
C ARG A 21 -17.75 20.95 -3.01
N ILE A 22 -16.78 20.45 -2.25
CA ILE A 22 -16.35 19.04 -2.34
C ILE A 22 -17.51 18.14 -1.92
N ARG A 23 -18.23 18.49 -0.86
CA ARG A 23 -19.43 17.78 -0.40
C ARG A 23 -20.49 17.73 -1.49
N ASP A 24 -20.80 18.85 -2.15
CA ASP A 24 -21.74 18.86 -3.28
C ASP A 24 -21.28 17.97 -4.43
N LEU A 25 -20.01 18.05 -4.80
CA LEU A 25 -19.44 17.27 -5.91
C LEU A 25 -19.57 15.76 -5.62
N VAL A 26 -19.08 15.28 -4.48
CA VAL A 26 -18.98 13.83 -4.22
C VAL A 26 -20.33 13.22 -3.84
N ASN A 27 -21.19 13.95 -3.11
CA ASN A 27 -22.50 13.45 -2.71
C ASN A 27 -23.50 13.36 -3.87
N ASN A 28 -23.31 14.14 -4.93
CA ASN A 28 -24.19 14.17 -6.09
C ASN A 28 -23.62 13.46 -7.33
N GLY A 29 -22.53 12.71 -7.18
CA GLY A 29 -21.91 12.00 -8.31
C GLY A 29 -21.34 12.92 -9.40
N LYS A 30 -21.00 14.17 -9.05
CA LYS A 30 -20.50 15.20 -9.98
C LYS A 30 -18.97 15.27 -10.01
N ALA A 31 -18.28 14.57 -9.12
CA ALA A 31 -16.83 14.60 -9.08
C ALA A 31 -16.25 13.72 -10.18
N VAL A 32 -15.48 14.34 -11.06
CA VAL A 32 -14.47 13.68 -11.86
C VAL A 32 -13.15 13.91 -11.12
N PHE A 33 -12.60 12.89 -10.52
CA PHE A 33 -11.49 13.05 -9.58
C PHE A 33 -10.30 12.16 -9.96
N TYR A 34 -9.11 12.54 -9.55
CA TYR A 34 -7.95 11.71 -9.77
C TYR A 34 -7.09 11.49 -8.51
N ILE A 35 -6.39 10.37 -8.54
CA ILE A 35 -5.26 10.07 -7.66
C ILE A 35 -4.09 9.65 -8.53
N GLY A 36 -2.90 10.19 -8.22
CA GLY A 36 -1.64 9.85 -8.91
C GLY A 36 -0.92 8.70 -8.22
N PHE A 37 -0.32 7.82 -9.03
CA PHE A 37 0.47 6.67 -8.59
C PHE A 37 1.77 6.61 -9.38
N ASP A 38 2.89 6.94 -8.77
CA ASP A 38 4.20 6.78 -9.37
C ASP A 38 4.60 5.31 -9.38
N PRO A 39 4.86 4.69 -10.54
CA PRO A 39 5.16 3.26 -10.69
C PRO A 39 6.59 2.94 -10.27
N THR A 40 6.92 3.16 -9.00
CA THR A 40 8.27 2.98 -8.43
C THR A 40 8.62 1.54 -8.05
N ALA A 41 7.70 0.61 -8.27
CA ALA A 41 7.84 -0.83 -8.14
C ALA A 41 6.86 -1.53 -9.08
N ASP A 42 7.06 -2.83 -9.30
CA ASP A 42 6.20 -3.68 -10.12
C ASP A 42 4.93 -4.17 -9.39
N SER A 43 4.65 -3.66 -8.20
CA SER A 43 3.43 -3.92 -7.45
C SER A 43 3.00 -2.73 -6.61
N LEU A 44 1.70 -2.59 -6.43
CA LEU A 44 1.09 -1.78 -5.39
C LEU A 44 1.30 -2.47 -4.02
N HIS A 45 1.29 -1.69 -2.95
CA HIS A 45 1.44 -2.18 -1.58
C HIS A 45 0.40 -1.52 -0.66
N VAL A 46 0.33 -1.96 0.59
CA VAL A 46 -0.64 -1.45 1.59
C VAL A 46 -0.64 0.09 1.70
N GLY A 47 0.48 0.76 1.43
CA GLY A 47 0.50 2.23 1.40
C GLY A 47 -0.37 2.87 0.31
N HIS A 48 -0.64 2.15 -0.80
CA HIS A 48 -1.57 2.59 -1.86
C HIS A 48 -3.01 2.12 -1.62
N PHE A 49 -3.18 1.14 -0.74
CA PHE A 49 -4.45 0.44 -0.55
C PHE A 49 -5.58 1.38 -0.12
N MET A 50 -5.29 2.32 0.78
CA MET A 50 -6.29 3.29 1.23
C MET A 50 -6.78 4.20 0.10
N ALA A 51 -5.88 4.61 -0.80
CA ALA A 51 -6.24 5.38 -1.98
C ALA A 51 -7.14 4.58 -2.93
N LEU A 52 -6.87 3.29 -3.12
CA LEU A 52 -7.72 2.39 -3.91
C LEU A 52 -9.10 2.20 -3.28
N CYS A 53 -9.17 2.02 -1.96
CA CYS A 53 -10.44 1.92 -1.23
C CYS A 53 -11.25 3.21 -1.36
N LEU A 54 -10.60 4.38 -1.29
CA LEU A 54 -11.26 5.67 -1.51
C LEU A 54 -11.82 5.78 -2.94
N MET A 55 -11.00 5.44 -3.96
CA MET A 55 -11.45 5.48 -5.35
C MET A 55 -12.66 4.58 -5.58
N LYS A 56 -12.62 3.34 -5.07
CA LYS A 56 -13.73 2.40 -5.14
C LYS A 56 -14.99 2.96 -4.49
N ARG A 57 -14.90 3.47 -3.27
CA ARG A 57 -16.02 4.03 -2.51
C ARG A 57 -16.68 5.21 -3.22
N LEU A 58 -15.88 6.13 -3.75
CA LEU A 58 -16.39 7.26 -4.51
C LEU A 58 -16.99 6.85 -5.85
N GLN A 59 -16.44 5.83 -6.51
CA GLN A 59 -17.01 5.26 -7.72
C GLN A 59 -18.38 4.62 -7.45
N GLU A 60 -18.51 3.85 -6.38
CA GLU A 60 -19.78 3.24 -5.96
C GLU A 60 -20.84 4.31 -5.62
N ALA A 61 -20.42 5.50 -5.17
CA ALA A 61 -21.27 6.66 -4.97
C ALA A 61 -21.58 7.46 -6.26
N GLY A 62 -21.22 6.93 -7.43
CA GLY A 62 -21.54 7.53 -8.75
C GLY A 62 -20.50 8.53 -9.25
N ASN A 63 -19.38 8.75 -8.57
CA ASN A 63 -18.32 9.63 -9.04
C ASN A 63 -17.38 8.90 -10.02
N LYS A 64 -16.69 9.67 -10.86
CA LYS A 64 -15.81 9.14 -11.90
C LYS A 64 -14.34 9.24 -11.51
N PRO A 65 -13.68 8.13 -11.15
CA PRO A 65 -12.26 8.12 -10.85
C PRO A 65 -11.38 8.14 -12.09
N ILE A 66 -10.24 8.82 -12.00
CA ILE A 66 -9.12 8.75 -12.92
C ILE A 66 -7.91 8.24 -12.14
N ALA A 67 -7.41 7.07 -12.50
CA ALA A 67 -6.13 6.58 -12.02
C ALA A 67 -5.03 7.17 -12.92
N LEU A 68 -4.26 8.12 -12.39
CA LEU A 68 -3.14 8.71 -13.10
C LEU A 68 -1.88 7.91 -12.79
N ILE A 69 -1.34 7.24 -13.80
CA ILE A 69 -0.05 6.56 -13.69
C ILE A 69 1.05 7.58 -13.98
N GLY A 70 1.96 7.73 -13.03
CA GLY A 70 3.07 8.70 -13.08
C GLY A 70 4.24 8.23 -13.92
N GLY A 71 4.05 7.79 -15.17
CA GLY A 71 5.16 7.33 -16.02
C GLY A 71 6.20 8.42 -16.33
N GLY A 72 5.76 9.67 -16.48
CA GLY A 72 6.64 10.82 -16.64
C GLY A 72 7.23 11.30 -15.31
N THR A 73 6.40 11.45 -14.27
CA THR A 73 6.84 11.91 -12.95
C THR A 73 7.77 10.93 -12.23
N ALA A 74 7.63 9.62 -12.49
CA ALA A 74 8.54 8.60 -11.94
C ALA A 74 9.99 8.75 -12.42
N MET A 75 10.22 9.38 -13.57
CA MET A 75 11.58 9.70 -14.07
C MET A 75 12.26 10.78 -13.21
N ILE A 76 11.49 11.59 -12.50
CA ILE A 76 11.97 12.68 -11.65
C ILE A 76 12.01 12.24 -10.18
N GLY A 77 10.92 11.70 -9.69
CA GLY A 77 10.71 11.24 -8.32
C GLY A 77 10.20 12.32 -7.37
N ASP A 78 9.08 12.01 -6.70
CA ASP A 78 8.44 12.89 -5.71
C ASP A 78 9.32 13.09 -4.47
N PRO A 79 9.68 14.33 -4.11
CA PRO A 79 10.43 14.63 -2.89
C PRO A 79 9.56 14.62 -1.61
N SER A 80 8.24 14.65 -1.72
CA SER A 80 7.32 14.83 -0.60
C SER A 80 7.46 13.71 0.44
N GLY A 81 7.56 14.08 1.72
CA GLY A 81 7.66 13.13 2.85
C GLY A 81 8.92 12.26 2.84
N ARG A 82 10.00 12.71 2.20
CA ARG A 82 11.29 12.00 2.09
C ARG A 82 12.45 12.85 2.54
N THR A 83 13.50 12.17 2.95
CA THR A 83 14.79 12.80 3.33
C THR A 83 15.86 12.65 2.25
N ASP A 84 15.71 11.68 1.34
CA ASP A 84 16.71 11.33 0.35
C ASP A 84 16.10 11.29 -1.06
N MET A 85 16.93 11.61 -2.09
CA MET A 85 16.53 11.55 -3.49
C MET A 85 16.19 10.12 -3.91
N ARG A 86 15.21 9.95 -4.81
CA ARG A 86 14.90 8.64 -5.40
C ARG A 86 15.99 8.20 -6.37
N GLN A 87 16.20 6.89 -6.47
CA GLN A 87 17.00 6.34 -7.55
C GLN A 87 16.25 6.47 -8.87
N MET A 88 16.98 6.88 -9.91
CA MET A 88 16.43 6.97 -11.27
C MET A 88 16.20 5.56 -11.84
N MET A 89 15.02 5.33 -12.39
CA MET A 89 14.65 4.09 -13.06
C MET A 89 14.77 4.23 -14.58
N THR A 90 14.99 3.11 -15.28
CA THR A 90 14.96 3.11 -16.75
C THR A 90 13.53 3.22 -17.26
N THR A 91 13.37 3.69 -18.50
CA THR A 91 12.06 3.80 -19.15
C THR A 91 11.36 2.44 -19.24
N GLU A 92 12.13 1.38 -19.54
CA GLU A 92 11.60 0.01 -19.64
C GLU A 92 11.05 -0.49 -18.30
N THR A 93 11.77 -0.21 -17.20
CA THR A 93 11.32 -0.56 -15.85
C THR A 93 10.03 0.18 -15.50
N ILE A 94 9.97 1.48 -15.81
CA ILE A 94 8.76 2.29 -15.56
C ILE A 94 7.57 1.74 -16.36
N GLN A 95 7.78 1.42 -17.64
CA GLN A 95 6.71 0.87 -18.50
C GLN A 95 6.20 -0.47 -17.98
N HIS A 96 7.10 -1.37 -17.57
CA HIS A 96 6.72 -2.65 -16.95
C HIS A 96 5.87 -2.41 -15.67
N ASN A 97 6.33 -1.55 -14.80
CA ASN A 97 5.61 -1.22 -13.56
C ASN A 97 4.22 -0.60 -13.82
N CYS A 98 4.11 0.23 -14.87
CA CYS A 98 2.81 0.78 -15.30
C CYS A 98 1.81 -0.33 -15.64
N GLU A 99 2.23 -1.33 -16.40
CA GLU A 99 1.35 -2.45 -16.78
C GLU A 99 0.95 -3.30 -15.56
N CYS A 100 1.88 -3.52 -14.62
CA CYS A 100 1.58 -4.19 -13.36
C CYS A 100 0.52 -3.43 -12.54
N PHE A 101 0.64 -2.10 -12.43
CA PHE A 101 -0.31 -1.26 -11.72
C PHE A 101 -1.70 -1.31 -12.37
N LYS A 102 -1.80 -1.22 -13.69
CA LYS A 102 -3.07 -1.32 -14.41
C LYS A 102 -3.81 -2.62 -14.07
N LYS A 103 -3.11 -3.75 -14.12
CA LYS A 103 -3.68 -5.06 -13.80
C LYS A 103 -4.19 -5.13 -12.36
N GLN A 104 -3.43 -4.59 -11.40
CA GLN A 104 -3.82 -4.64 -9.99
C GLN A 104 -4.98 -3.68 -9.68
N MET A 105 -4.97 -2.46 -10.21
CA MET A 105 -6.04 -1.47 -10.01
C MET A 105 -7.39 -1.94 -10.52
N SER A 106 -7.41 -2.70 -11.63
CA SER A 106 -8.65 -3.24 -12.22
C SER A 106 -9.40 -4.23 -11.30
N ARG A 107 -8.78 -4.68 -10.22
CA ARG A 107 -9.47 -5.46 -9.17
C ARG A 107 -10.32 -4.61 -8.24
N PHE A 108 -10.02 -3.32 -8.13
CA PHE A 108 -10.69 -2.38 -7.22
C PHE A 108 -11.64 -1.44 -7.95
N ILE A 109 -11.25 -1.02 -9.14
CA ILE A 109 -11.90 0.03 -9.91
C ILE A 109 -12.50 -0.59 -11.17
N ASP A 110 -13.76 -0.29 -11.43
CA ASP A 110 -14.45 -0.68 -12.66
C ASP A 110 -14.14 0.33 -13.78
N PHE A 111 -13.30 -0.09 -14.73
CA PHE A 111 -12.91 0.70 -15.89
C PHE A 111 -13.80 0.44 -17.12
N SER A 112 -14.83 -0.41 -17.00
CA SER A 112 -15.75 -0.69 -18.11
C SER A 112 -16.59 0.54 -18.45
N ASP A 113 -17.01 0.63 -19.72
CA ASP A 113 -17.97 1.62 -20.21
C ASP A 113 -17.65 3.09 -19.86
N GLY A 114 -16.37 3.41 -19.62
CA GLY A 114 -15.95 4.76 -19.27
C GLY A 114 -16.32 5.19 -17.84
N LYS A 115 -16.69 4.26 -16.96
CA LYS A 115 -16.98 4.51 -15.54
C LYS A 115 -15.76 5.01 -14.76
N ALA A 116 -14.57 4.65 -15.21
CA ALA A 116 -13.29 5.15 -14.74
C ALA A 116 -12.33 5.35 -15.92
N LEU A 117 -11.29 6.13 -15.73
CA LEU A 117 -10.19 6.27 -16.68
C LEU A 117 -8.88 5.84 -16.03
N MET A 118 -8.00 5.27 -16.85
CA MET A 118 -6.61 5.05 -16.49
C MET A 118 -5.76 5.76 -17.54
N VAL A 119 -4.94 6.71 -17.11
CA VAL A 119 -4.13 7.56 -17.99
C VAL A 119 -2.70 7.61 -17.49
N ASN A 120 -1.76 7.87 -18.39
CA ASN A 120 -0.34 7.99 -18.08
C ASN A 120 0.10 9.44 -18.34
N ASN A 121 0.72 10.10 -17.35
CA ASN A 121 1.19 11.46 -17.53
C ASN A 121 2.40 11.56 -18.48
N ALA A 122 3.05 10.46 -18.81
CA ALA A 122 4.05 10.41 -19.87
C ALA A 122 3.49 10.90 -21.21
N ASP A 123 2.18 10.68 -21.48
CA ASP A 123 1.50 11.07 -22.72
C ASP A 123 1.48 12.59 -22.99
N TRP A 124 1.75 13.41 -21.99
CA TRP A 124 1.84 14.87 -22.14
C TRP A 124 3.10 15.46 -21.55
N LEU A 125 3.78 14.82 -20.61
CA LEU A 125 4.99 15.37 -19.98
C LEU A 125 6.23 15.17 -20.84
N LEU A 126 6.34 14.06 -21.58
CA LEU A 126 7.54 13.73 -22.36
C LEU A 126 7.70 14.57 -23.61
N ASP A 127 6.59 15.06 -24.18
CA ASP A 127 6.59 15.87 -25.41
C ASP A 127 6.63 17.38 -25.13
N LEU A 128 6.76 17.79 -23.85
CA LEU A 128 6.76 19.21 -23.49
C LEU A 128 8.05 19.92 -23.95
N ASN A 129 7.87 21.03 -24.67
CA ASN A 129 8.98 21.93 -24.93
C ASN A 129 9.33 22.70 -23.66
N TYR A 130 10.61 22.68 -23.26
CA TYR A 130 11.08 23.30 -22.02
C TYR A 130 10.80 24.80 -21.94
N VAL A 131 11.02 25.52 -23.05
CA VAL A 131 10.80 26.99 -23.10
C VAL A 131 9.31 27.30 -22.98
N ASP A 132 8.46 26.53 -23.64
CA ASP A 132 7.01 26.71 -23.56
C ASP A 132 6.49 26.43 -22.13
N VAL A 133 7.00 25.39 -21.47
CA VAL A 133 6.67 25.13 -20.06
C VAL A 133 7.06 26.30 -19.14
N LEU A 134 8.25 26.86 -19.31
CA LEU A 134 8.68 28.02 -18.51
C LEU A 134 7.77 29.23 -18.73
N ARG A 135 7.38 29.51 -19.98
CA ARG A 135 6.53 30.66 -20.32
C ARG A 135 5.08 30.46 -19.90
N GLU A 136 4.51 29.30 -20.20
CA GLU A 136 3.07 29.05 -20.10
C GLU A 136 2.67 28.51 -18.72
N VAL A 137 3.58 27.84 -18.03
CA VAL A 137 3.33 27.21 -16.73
C VAL A 137 4.17 27.87 -15.66
N GLY A 138 5.50 27.95 -15.83
CA GLY A 138 6.44 28.50 -14.86
C GLY A 138 6.12 29.92 -14.43
N ALA A 139 5.60 30.77 -15.37
CA ALA A 139 5.18 32.14 -15.06
C ALA A 139 4.08 32.24 -13.99
N HIS A 140 3.38 31.16 -13.70
CA HIS A 140 2.33 31.10 -12.65
C HIS A 140 2.85 30.67 -11.28
N PHE A 141 4.12 30.26 -11.17
CA PHE A 141 4.73 29.80 -9.93
C PHE A 141 5.74 30.82 -9.38
N SER A 142 5.65 31.12 -8.09
CA SER A 142 6.63 31.93 -7.39
C SER A 142 7.62 31.02 -6.68
N VAL A 143 8.91 31.12 -7.00
CA VAL A 143 9.97 30.35 -6.36
C VAL A 143 9.97 30.57 -4.84
N ASN A 144 9.82 31.83 -4.37
CA ASN A 144 9.78 32.13 -2.95
C ASN A 144 8.62 31.39 -2.24
N ARG A 145 7.43 31.34 -2.87
CA ARG A 145 6.29 30.61 -2.33
C ARG A 145 6.51 29.08 -2.36
N MET A 146 7.10 28.56 -3.44
CA MET A 146 7.42 27.12 -3.53
C MET A 146 8.40 26.72 -2.43
N LEU A 147 9.46 27.49 -2.18
CA LEU A 147 10.44 27.18 -1.15
C LEU A 147 9.88 27.16 0.28
N THR A 148 8.73 27.81 0.54
CA THR A 148 8.05 27.72 1.84
C THR A 148 7.14 26.49 1.97
N ALA A 149 6.94 25.74 0.88
CA ALA A 149 6.07 24.55 0.88
C ALA A 149 6.64 23.43 1.74
N GLU A 150 5.76 22.76 2.49
CA GLU A 150 6.17 21.70 3.43
C GLU A 150 6.88 20.53 2.73
N CYS A 151 6.48 20.20 1.50
CA CYS A 151 7.09 19.13 0.71
C CYS A 151 8.60 19.34 0.43
N TYR A 152 9.10 20.59 0.50
CA TYR A 152 10.51 20.89 0.27
C TYR A 152 11.34 21.09 1.54
N LYS A 153 10.72 21.42 2.69
CA LYS A 153 11.45 21.76 3.92
C LYS A 153 12.48 20.71 4.33
N GLN A 154 12.08 19.45 4.39
CA GLN A 154 12.97 18.37 4.79
C GLN A 154 14.11 18.13 3.78
N ARG A 155 13.83 18.36 2.49
CA ARG A 155 14.84 18.19 1.44
C ARG A 155 15.82 19.35 1.40
N MET A 156 15.39 20.56 1.72
CA MET A 156 16.28 21.74 1.75
C MET A 156 17.44 21.60 2.74
N GLU A 157 17.22 20.93 3.88
CA GLU A 157 18.28 20.68 4.87
C GLU A 157 19.39 19.77 4.33
N LYS A 158 19.06 18.84 3.39
CA LYS A 158 19.99 17.89 2.79
C LYS A 158 20.39 18.24 1.36
N GLY A 159 19.88 19.34 0.82
CA GLY A 159 20.12 19.78 -0.55
C GLY A 159 19.00 19.32 -1.51
N LEU A 160 18.06 20.23 -1.78
CA LEU A 160 17.00 20.05 -2.79
C LEU A 160 17.59 20.27 -4.19
N SER A 161 17.52 19.25 -5.06
CA SER A 161 17.96 19.40 -6.45
C SER A 161 16.94 20.18 -7.29
N PHE A 162 17.41 20.81 -8.37
CA PHE A 162 16.53 21.49 -9.33
C PHE A 162 15.53 20.50 -9.96
N LEU A 163 15.94 19.26 -10.16
CA LEU A 163 15.09 18.17 -10.65
C LEU A 163 13.88 17.98 -9.72
N GLU A 164 14.12 17.73 -8.43
CA GLU A 164 13.07 17.52 -7.42
C GLU A 164 12.19 18.78 -7.24
N PHE A 165 12.79 19.98 -7.34
CA PHE A 165 12.06 21.24 -7.22
C PHE A 165 10.99 21.40 -8.31
N ASN A 166 11.21 20.83 -9.51
CA ASN A 166 10.23 20.89 -10.59
C ASN A 166 9.07 19.91 -10.42
N TYR A 167 9.12 18.94 -9.50
CA TYR A 167 8.06 17.95 -9.33
C TYR A 167 6.69 18.58 -9.05
N MET A 168 6.62 19.59 -8.19
CA MET A 168 5.38 20.34 -7.92
C MET A 168 4.78 20.97 -9.17
N ILE A 169 5.59 21.48 -10.08
CA ILE A 169 5.15 22.08 -11.33
C ILE A 169 4.58 21.00 -12.25
N MET A 170 5.22 19.84 -12.33
CA MET A 170 4.77 18.72 -13.15
C MET A 170 3.44 18.16 -12.65
N GLN A 171 3.30 17.94 -11.35
CA GLN A 171 2.03 17.47 -10.76
C GLN A 171 0.91 18.51 -10.91
N SER A 172 1.24 19.79 -10.81
CA SER A 172 0.26 20.86 -11.07
C SER A 172 -0.18 20.89 -12.52
N TYR A 173 0.74 20.62 -13.44
CA TYR A 173 0.44 20.50 -14.87
C TYR A 173 -0.41 19.27 -15.18
N ASP A 174 -0.19 18.15 -14.50
CA ASP A 174 -1.04 16.97 -14.58
C ASP A 174 -2.50 17.31 -14.26
N PHE A 175 -2.76 17.99 -13.15
CA PHE A 175 -4.13 18.39 -12.80
C PHE A 175 -4.74 19.31 -13.86
N TYR A 176 -3.98 20.29 -14.34
CA TYR A 176 -4.42 21.17 -15.43
C TYR A 176 -4.78 20.39 -16.71
N MET A 177 -3.95 19.40 -17.10
CA MET A 177 -4.21 18.57 -18.29
C MET A 177 -5.42 17.66 -18.09
N LEU A 178 -5.57 17.06 -16.92
CA LEU A 178 -6.73 16.23 -16.57
C LEU A 178 -8.02 17.07 -16.55
N TYR A 179 -7.96 18.30 -16.05
CA TYR A 179 -9.09 19.23 -16.12
C TYR A 179 -9.48 19.54 -17.58
N LYS A 180 -8.52 19.90 -18.42
CA LYS A 180 -8.76 20.22 -19.82
C LYS A 180 -9.29 19.05 -20.63
N LYS A 181 -8.70 17.87 -20.46
CA LYS A 181 -9.01 16.69 -21.29
C LYS A 181 -10.26 15.95 -20.82
N TYR A 182 -10.48 15.88 -19.53
CA TYR A 182 -11.47 14.97 -18.93
C TYR A 182 -12.44 15.65 -17.97
N GLY A 183 -12.34 16.96 -17.78
CA GLY A 183 -13.18 17.69 -16.82
C GLY A 183 -12.89 17.34 -15.36
N CYS A 184 -11.68 16.86 -15.05
CA CYS A 184 -11.27 16.49 -13.71
C CYS A 184 -11.30 17.71 -12.79
N ASN A 185 -12.24 17.74 -11.83
CA ASN A 185 -12.52 18.90 -10.98
C ASN A 185 -12.08 18.72 -9.53
N LEU A 186 -11.54 17.53 -9.17
CA LEU A 186 -11.14 17.20 -7.82
C LEU A 186 -9.87 16.33 -7.81
N GLN A 187 -8.90 16.68 -6.99
CA GLN A 187 -7.71 15.86 -6.73
C GLN A 187 -7.75 15.29 -5.31
N PHE A 188 -7.41 14.00 -5.19
CA PHE A 188 -7.12 13.37 -3.91
C PHE A 188 -5.65 12.98 -3.82
N GLY A 189 -5.12 13.02 -2.62
CA GLY A 189 -3.76 12.56 -2.32
C GLY A 189 -3.56 12.35 -0.83
N GLY A 190 -2.41 11.77 -0.43
CA GLY A 190 -1.99 11.74 0.97
C GLY A 190 -1.76 13.16 1.51
N ASP A 191 -1.78 13.31 2.82
CA ASP A 191 -1.61 14.62 3.45
C ASP A 191 -0.24 15.27 3.16
N ASP A 192 0.76 14.46 2.85
CA ASP A 192 2.07 14.90 2.39
C ASP A 192 2.06 15.53 0.98
N GLN A 193 0.97 15.38 0.21
CA GLN A 193 0.79 15.93 -1.14
C GLN A 193 0.13 17.31 -1.17
N TRP A 194 -0.32 17.85 -0.03
CA TRP A 194 -1.14 19.05 0.03
C TRP A 194 -0.58 20.23 -0.78
N SER A 195 0.70 20.53 -0.60
CA SER A 195 1.35 21.65 -1.32
C SER A 195 1.35 21.46 -2.84
N ASN A 196 1.61 20.24 -3.33
CA ASN A 196 1.59 19.92 -4.75
C ASN A 196 0.17 20.07 -5.32
N MET A 197 -0.84 19.63 -4.56
CA MET A 197 -2.25 19.71 -4.96
C MET A 197 -2.74 21.15 -5.08
N LEU A 198 -2.36 22.02 -4.14
CA LEU A 198 -2.68 23.44 -4.20
C LEU A 198 -2.03 24.14 -5.41
N GLY A 199 -0.85 23.71 -5.84
CA GLY A 199 -0.23 24.20 -7.08
C GLY A 199 -1.11 23.94 -8.30
N GLY A 200 -1.74 22.76 -8.37
CA GLY A 200 -2.64 22.38 -9.45
C GLY A 200 -3.94 23.19 -9.46
N THR A 201 -4.59 23.35 -8.31
CA THR A 201 -5.83 24.17 -8.20
C THR A 201 -5.56 25.61 -8.61
N GLU A 202 -4.43 26.18 -8.17
CA GLU A 202 -4.04 27.54 -8.51
C GLU A 202 -3.70 27.71 -10.01
N LEU A 203 -3.03 26.75 -10.62
CA LEU A 203 -2.72 26.77 -12.05
C LEU A 203 -4.00 26.75 -12.90
N ILE A 204 -4.97 25.91 -12.55
CA ILE A 204 -6.28 25.86 -13.21
C ILE A 204 -6.99 27.20 -13.09
N ARG A 205 -7.03 27.77 -11.89
CA ARG A 205 -7.64 29.07 -11.65
C ARG A 205 -7.01 30.16 -12.49
N ARG A 206 -5.69 30.25 -12.55
CA ARG A 206 -4.96 31.30 -13.29
C ARG A 206 -5.05 31.16 -14.80
N LYS A 207 -4.95 29.92 -15.30
CA LYS A 207 -4.95 29.68 -16.76
C LYS A 207 -6.34 29.58 -17.39
N LEU A 208 -7.31 29.04 -16.66
CA LEU A 208 -8.64 28.76 -17.20
C LEU A 208 -9.75 29.63 -16.60
N GLY A 209 -9.47 30.38 -15.51
CA GLY A 209 -10.50 31.11 -14.77
C GLY A 209 -11.57 30.16 -14.21
N LYS A 210 -11.20 28.92 -13.90
CA LYS A 210 -12.08 27.87 -13.39
C LYS A 210 -11.63 27.43 -12.01
N ASP A 211 -12.57 26.87 -11.25
CA ASP A 211 -12.27 26.31 -9.93
C ASP A 211 -12.08 24.80 -10.02
N ALA A 212 -11.07 24.34 -9.35
CA ALA A 212 -10.86 22.93 -9.03
C ALA A 212 -10.58 22.78 -7.53
N SER A 213 -10.90 21.63 -6.99
CA SER A 213 -10.78 21.37 -5.55
C SER A 213 -9.74 20.28 -5.27
N ALA A 214 -9.23 20.28 -4.04
CA ALA A 214 -8.31 19.27 -3.55
C ALA A 214 -8.71 18.83 -2.16
N MET A 215 -8.55 17.53 -1.89
CA MET A 215 -8.79 16.92 -0.58
C MET A 215 -7.70 15.91 -0.26
N THR A 216 -7.09 16.01 0.91
CA THR A 216 -6.14 15.00 1.37
C THR A 216 -6.81 13.96 2.24
N ILE A 217 -6.27 12.74 2.16
CA ILE A 217 -6.67 11.62 3.00
C ILE A 217 -5.66 11.44 4.13
N THR A 218 -6.20 11.08 5.30
CA THR A 218 -5.39 10.77 6.48
C THR A 218 -4.41 9.65 6.17
N LEU A 219 -3.16 9.80 6.58
CA LEU A 219 -2.16 8.76 6.42
C LEU A 219 -2.49 7.55 7.32
N LEU A 220 -2.30 6.36 6.78
CA LEU A 220 -2.47 5.12 7.54
C LEU A 220 -1.26 4.88 8.44
N LEU A 221 -1.35 5.40 9.67
CA LEU A 221 -0.33 5.25 10.71
C LEU A 221 -0.80 4.26 11.76
N ASN A 222 0.13 3.50 12.33
CA ASN A 222 -0.14 2.70 13.53
C ASN A 222 -0.16 3.59 14.80
N SER A 223 -0.48 2.99 15.94
CA SER A 223 -0.54 3.68 17.24
C SER A 223 0.80 4.27 17.71
N GLU A 224 1.93 3.84 17.11
CA GLU A 224 3.27 4.41 17.33
C GLU A 224 3.59 5.58 16.35
N GLY A 225 2.67 5.98 15.49
CA GLY A 225 2.86 7.04 14.49
C GLY A 225 3.67 6.59 13.25
N LYS A 226 3.91 5.30 13.06
CA LYS A 226 4.64 4.78 11.90
C LYS A 226 3.69 4.43 10.76
N LYS A 227 4.10 4.71 9.52
CA LYS A 227 3.34 4.31 8.31
C LYS A 227 3.16 2.80 8.27
N MET A 228 1.90 2.34 8.16
CA MET A 228 1.56 0.91 8.03
C MET A 228 1.92 0.37 6.63
N GLY A 229 1.97 -0.95 6.50
CA GLY A 229 2.30 -1.62 5.24
C GLY A 229 3.78 -1.92 5.03
N LYS A 230 4.58 -1.76 6.07
CA LYS A 230 5.99 -2.21 6.10
C LYS A 230 6.20 -3.16 7.26
N THR A 231 6.93 -4.25 6.99
CA THR A 231 7.42 -5.21 7.98
C THR A 231 8.95 -5.12 8.04
N GLN A 232 9.57 -5.89 8.91
CA GLN A 232 11.04 -6.03 8.93
C GLN A 232 11.59 -6.62 7.62
N SER A 233 10.77 -7.39 6.90
CA SER A 233 11.10 -7.99 5.59
C SER A 233 10.76 -7.10 4.39
N GLY A 234 10.22 -5.89 4.60
CA GLY A 234 9.91 -4.95 3.51
C GLY A 234 8.44 -4.56 3.42
N ALA A 235 8.00 -4.15 2.25
CA ALA A 235 6.61 -3.75 2.00
C ALA A 235 5.67 -4.96 1.97
N VAL A 236 4.43 -4.76 2.43
CA VAL A 236 3.32 -5.72 2.25
C VAL A 236 2.67 -5.41 0.91
N TRP A 237 2.88 -6.30 -0.05
CA TRP A 237 2.46 -6.11 -1.44
C TRP A 237 1.03 -6.58 -1.66
N LEU A 238 0.37 -6.01 -2.68
CA LEU A 238 -0.95 -6.47 -3.14
C LEU A 238 -0.83 -7.58 -4.19
N ASP A 239 0.37 -7.83 -4.70
CA ASP A 239 0.67 -8.95 -5.60
C ASP A 239 0.81 -10.25 -4.79
N PRO A 240 0.02 -11.30 -5.10
CA PRO A 240 0.09 -12.57 -4.38
C PRO A 240 1.40 -13.33 -4.56
N GLU A 241 2.18 -13.03 -5.62
CA GLU A 241 3.51 -13.62 -5.83
C GLU A 241 4.59 -12.98 -4.94
N LYS A 242 4.36 -11.76 -4.43
CA LYS A 242 5.29 -11.04 -3.55
C LYS A 242 4.91 -11.13 -2.07
N THR A 243 3.63 -11.10 -1.77
CA THR A 243 3.05 -11.33 -0.45
C THR A 243 1.87 -12.25 -0.64
N SER A 244 2.00 -13.51 -0.25
CA SER A 244 0.94 -14.49 -0.41
C SER A 244 -0.35 -14.05 0.30
N PRO A 245 -1.54 -14.50 -0.14
CA PRO A 245 -2.81 -14.21 0.53
C PRO A 245 -2.80 -14.56 2.02
N PHE A 246 -2.10 -15.64 2.39
CA PHE A 246 -1.93 -16.02 3.79
C PHE A 246 -1.06 -15.03 4.58
N GLU A 247 0.08 -14.59 4.02
CA GLU A 247 0.93 -13.57 4.66
C GLU A 247 0.22 -12.23 4.77
N PHE A 248 -0.55 -11.85 3.74
CA PHE A 248 -1.38 -10.65 3.75
C PHE A 248 -2.45 -10.73 4.84
N TYR A 249 -3.14 -11.86 4.96
CA TYR A 249 -4.10 -12.13 6.03
C TYR A 249 -3.44 -12.04 7.41
N GLN A 250 -2.28 -12.67 7.60
CA GLN A 250 -1.55 -12.66 8.87
C GLN A 250 -1.06 -11.27 9.24
N TYR A 251 -0.66 -10.45 8.28
CA TYR A 251 -0.30 -9.06 8.55
C TYR A 251 -1.45 -8.30 9.23
N TRP A 252 -2.65 -8.40 8.70
CA TRP A 252 -3.83 -7.72 9.26
C TRP A 252 -4.34 -8.38 10.54
N ARG A 253 -4.21 -9.69 10.65
CA ARG A 253 -4.57 -10.46 11.86
C ARG A 253 -3.69 -10.08 13.05
N ASN A 254 -2.49 -9.57 12.80
CA ASN A 254 -1.48 -9.23 13.81
C ASN A 254 -1.34 -7.73 14.09
N VAL A 255 -2.24 -6.88 13.60
CA VAL A 255 -2.25 -5.46 13.98
C VAL A 255 -2.46 -5.31 15.49
N ALA A 256 -1.95 -4.21 16.05
CA ALA A 256 -2.13 -3.93 17.47
C ALA A 256 -3.62 -3.74 17.82
N ASP A 257 -3.99 -4.06 19.05
CA ASP A 257 -5.38 -3.88 19.54
C ASP A 257 -5.84 -2.42 19.37
N ALA A 258 -4.95 -1.46 19.61
CA ALA A 258 -5.23 -0.05 19.43
C ALA A 258 -5.49 0.39 17.99
N ASP A 259 -5.08 -0.42 16.98
CA ASP A 259 -5.16 -0.06 15.57
C ASP A 259 -6.32 -0.74 14.83
N VAL A 260 -6.84 -1.85 15.36
CA VAL A 260 -7.78 -2.71 14.60
C VAL A 260 -9.06 -2.00 14.20
N LEU A 261 -9.69 -1.25 15.11
CA LEU A 261 -10.96 -0.55 14.83
C LEU A 261 -10.77 0.62 13.87
N LYS A 262 -9.64 1.32 13.98
CA LYS A 262 -9.24 2.34 13.02
C LYS A 262 -9.07 1.75 11.63
N CYS A 263 -8.36 0.61 11.51
CA CYS A 263 -8.18 -0.07 10.22
C CYS A 263 -9.52 -0.55 9.64
N LEU A 264 -10.42 -1.08 10.46
CA LEU A 264 -11.77 -1.48 10.05
C LEU A 264 -12.54 -0.29 9.46
N ARG A 265 -12.54 0.88 10.12
CA ARG A 265 -13.21 2.08 9.62
C ARG A 265 -12.62 2.58 8.31
N MET A 266 -11.31 2.69 8.22
CA MET A 266 -10.64 3.33 7.10
C MET A 266 -10.58 2.45 5.85
N LEU A 267 -10.42 1.13 6.00
CA LEU A 267 -10.06 0.23 4.91
C LEU A 267 -11.17 -0.73 4.47
N THR A 268 -12.15 -1.03 5.33
CA THR A 268 -13.21 -1.99 4.98
C THR A 268 -14.46 -1.29 4.46
N PHE A 269 -15.33 -2.06 3.80
CA PHE A 269 -16.66 -1.64 3.34
C PHE A 269 -17.78 -2.10 4.28
N LEU A 270 -17.43 -2.53 5.48
CA LEU A 270 -18.42 -2.88 6.50
C LEU A 270 -19.26 -1.67 6.90
N PRO A 271 -20.55 -1.86 7.23
CA PRO A 271 -21.39 -0.80 7.79
C PRO A 271 -20.75 -0.18 9.04
N LEU A 272 -20.81 1.14 9.16
CA LEU A 272 -20.25 1.84 10.32
C LEU A 272 -20.90 1.39 11.63
N GLU A 273 -22.21 1.15 11.62
CA GLU A 273 -22.97 0.68 12.77
C GLU A 273 -22.41 -0.64 13.33
N GLN A 274 -21.97 -1.54 12.43
CA GLN A 274 -21.32 -2.80 12.83
C GLN A 274 -19.97 -2.55 13.48
N ILE A 275 -19.21 -1.58 12.98
CA ILE A 275 -17.88 -1.24 13.53
C ILE A 275 -18.04 -0.50 14.87
N ASP A 276 -19.06 0.37 14.99
CA ASP A 276 -19.35 1.11 16.22
C ASP A 276 -19.78 0.17 17.37
N GLU A 277 -20.42 -0.95 17.06
CA GLU A 277 -20.66 -2.00 18.05
C GLU A 277 -19.36 -2.65 18.55
N MET A 278 -18.36 -2.77 17.67
CA MET A 278 -17.05 -3.31 18.02
C MET A 278 -16.22 -2.37 18.90
N ASP A 279 -16.55 -1.07 18.99
CA ASP A 279 -15.88 -0.13 19.91
C ASP A 279 -16.03 -0.52 21.38
N LYS A 280 -17.05 -1.33 21.69
CA LYS A 280 -17.30 -1.86 23.03
C LYS A 280 -16.53 -3.14 23.34
N TRP A 281 -15.80 -3.67 22.34
CA TRP A 281 -15.09 -4.94 22.46
C TRP A 281 -13.75 -4.77 23.15
N GLU A 282 -13.46 -5.68 24.07
CA GLU A 282 -12.21 -5.69 24.84
C GLU A 282 -11.57 -7.09 24.86
N GLY A 283 -10.29 -7.16 25.13
CA GLY A 283 -9.55 -8.39 25.33
C GLY A 283 -9.73 -9.40 24.17
N ALA A 284 -10.27 -10.58 24.46
CA ALA A 284 -10.44 -11.65 23.47
C ALA A 284 -11.38 -11.27 22.29
N GLN A 285 -12.31 -10.33 22.49
CA GLN A 285 -13.20 -9.87 21.42
C GLN A 285 -12.45 -9.09 20.34
N LEU A 286 -11.38 -8.35 20.68
CA LEU A 286 -10.52 -7.67 19.70
C LEU A 286 -9.83 -8.66 18.75
N ASN A 287 -9.56 -9.89 19.21
CA ASN A 287 -9.06 -10.95 18.31
C ASN A 287 -10.06 -11.29 17.21
N LYS A 288 -11.38 -11.28 17.53
CA LYS A 288 -12.43 -11.47 16.52
C LYS A 288 -12.49 -10.29 15.55
N ALA A 289 -12.34 -9.05 16.04
CA ALA A 289 -12.26 -7.86 15.19
C ALA A 289 -11.07 -7.93 14.21
N LYS A 290 -9.92 -8.42 14.67
CA LYS A 290 -8.73 -8.66 13.81
C LYS A 290 -8.97 -9.76 12.78
N GLU A 291 -9.72 -10.81 13.11
CA GLU A 291 -10.12 -11.83 12.13
C GLU A 291 -11.02 -11.26 11.05
N ILE A 292 -11.99 -10.45 11.44
CA ILE A 292 -12.89 -9.76 10.50
C ILE A 292 -12.08 -8.82 9.60
N LEU A 293 -11.20 -8.00 10.17
CA LEU A 293 -10.32 -7.11 9.40
C LEU A 293 -9.49 -7.88 8.39
N ALA A 294 -8.80 -8.92 8.83
CA ALA A 294 -7.93 -9.72 7.97
C ALA A 294 -8.72 -10.42 6.85
N TYR A 295 -9.90 -10.95 7.16
CA TYR A 295 -10.77 -11.59 6.17
C TYR A 295 -11.26 -10.58 5.13
N GLU A 296 -11.84 -9.46 5.56
CA GLU A 296 -12.40 -8.45 4.65
C GLU A 296 -11.34 -7.85 3.73
N LEU A 297 -10.14 -7.55 4.24
CA LEU A 297 -9.09 -6.99 3.42
C LEU A 297 -8.45 -8.02 2.47
N THR A 298 -8.31 -9.27 2.90
CA THR A 298 -7.83 -10.35 2.03
C THR A 298 -8.85 -10.65 0.93
N LYS A 299 -10.14 -10.69 1.26
CA LYS A 299 -11.23 -10.84 0.29
C LYS A 299 -11.21 -9.70 -0.74
N LEU A 300 -11.01 -8.47 -0.32
CA LEU A 300 -10.99 -7.32 -1.21
C LEU A 300 -9.80 -7.34 -2.19
N VAL A 301 -8.63 -7.81 -1.75
CA VAL A 301 -7.40 -7.81 -2.55
C VAL A 301 -7.24 -9.09 -3.37
N HIS A 302 -7.50 -10.25 -2.77
CA HIS A 302 -7.19 -11.57 -3.35
C HIS A 302 -8.42 -12.40 -3.73
N GLY A 303 -9.62 -11.94 -3.35
CA GLY A 303 -10.89 -12.65 -3.58
C GLY A 303 -11.32 -13.50 -2.38
N GLU A 304 -12.60 -13.92 -2.41
CA GLU A 304 -13.24 -14.60 -1.30
C GLU A 304 -12.63 -15.98 -1.03
N GLU A 305 -12.37 -16.75 -2.08
CA GLU A 305 -11.77 -18.09 -1.96
C GLU A 305 -10.41 -18.07 -1.26
N GLU A 306 -9.53 -17.11 -1.63
CA GLU A 306 -8.23 -16.98 -1.00
C GLU A 306 -8.32 -16.45 0.45
N ALA A 307 -9.31 -15.62 0.76
CA ALA A 307 -9.58 -15.16 2.12
C ALA A 307 -10.05 -16.32 3.02
N GLU A 308 -10.93 -17.19 2.51
CA GLU A 308 -11.40 -18.39 3.22
C GLU A 308 -10.26 -19.37 3.49
N LYS A 309 -9.43 -19.64 2.47
CA LYS A 309 -8.23 -20.49 2.61
C LYS A 309 -7.26 -19.93 3.65
N ALA A 310 -6.97 -18.63 3.59
CA ALA A 310 -6.07 -17.96 4.53
C ALA A 310 -6.63 -18.00 5.96
N GLN A 311 -7.93 -17.77 6.13
CA GLN A 311 -8.59 -17.86 7.44
C GLN A 311 -8.57 -19.27 8.01
N ALA A 312 -8.90 -20.28 7.18
CA ALA A 312 -8.88 -21.68 7.58
C ALA A 312 -7.48 -22.13 8.01
N SER A 313 -6.46 -21.75 7.22
CA SER A 313 -5.05 -22.03 7.55
C SER A 313 -4.61 -21.36 8.85
N ALA A 314 -5.02 -20.09 9.07
CA ALA A 314 -4.73 -19.39 10.30
C ALA A 314 -5.37 -20.09 11.52
N LYS A 315 -6.63 -20.54 11.40
CA LYS A 315 -7.33 -21.27 12.46
C LYS A 315 -6.68 -22.64 12.72
N ALA A 316 -6.27 -23.34 11.68
CA ALA A 316 -5.61 -24.65 11.80
C ALA A 316 -4.26 -24.55 12.55
N LEU A 317 -3.51 -23.46 12.37
CA LEU A 317 -2.29 -23.20 13.11
C LEU A 317 -2.49 -23.07 14.63
N PHE A 318 -3.67 -22.58 15.04
CA PHE A 318 -4.01 -22.44 16.46
C PHE A 318 -4.64 -23.71 17.05
N SER A 319 -5.17 -24.62 16.20
CA SER A 319 -5.85 -25.85 16.63
C SER A 319 -5.05 -27.13 16.39
N ALA A 320 -3.74 -27.04 16.28
CA ALA A 320 -2.81 -28.17 16.11
C ALA A 320 -3.25 -29.17 15.01
N GLY A 321 -2.80 -29.01 13.79
CA GLY A 321 -2.74 -30.17 12.91
C GLY A 321 -3.18 -30.14 11.47
N ASN A 322 -3.28 -29.02 10.75
CA ASN A 322 -3.31 -29.12 9.28
C ASN A 322 -2.84 -27.85 8.58
N ALA A 323 -1.64 -27.92 8.02
CA ALA A 323 -0.91 -26.80 7.40
C ALA A 323 -1.09 -26.74 5.86
N ALA A 324 -2.26 -27.05 5.35
CA ALA A 324 -2.48 -27.27 3.90
C ALA A 324 -2.25 -26.02 3.02
N ASN A 325 -2.27 -24.79 3.56
CA ASN A 325 -2.11 -23.54 2.80
C ASN A 325 -1.09 -22.58 3.42
N MET A 326 -0.09 -23.11 4.11
CA MET A 326 0.98 -22.33 4.71
C MET A 326 2.04 -22.00 3.64
N PRO A 327 2.70 -20.81 3.68
CA PRO A 327 3.84 -20.55 2.81
C PRO A 327 4.87 -21.66 2.94
N THR A 328 5.21 -22.27 1.80
CA THR A 328 6.06 -23.44 1.75
C THR A 328 7.49 -23.04 1.36
N ALA A 329 8.48 -23.65 1.99
CA ALA A 329 9.86 -23.61 1.58
C ALA A 329 10.29 -25.01 1.16
N GLU A 330 10.84 -25.12 -0.03
CA GLU A 330 11.33 -26.37 -0.59
C GLU A 330 12.81 -26.56 -0.29
N LEU A 331 13.18 -27.76 0.12
CA LEU A 331 14.56 -28.18 0.34
C LEU A 331 15.01 -29.10 -0.79
N ASP A 332 16.18 -28.82 -1.33
CA ASP A 332 16.85 -29.65 -2.31
C ASP A 332 17.86 -30.60 -1.63
N ASP A 333 18.30 -31.64 -2.33
CA ASP A 333 19.28 -32.60 -1.80
C ASP A 333 20.59 -31.93 -1.36
N GLU A 334 20.98 -30.84 -2.02
CA GLU A 334 22.16 -30.05 -1.71
C GLU A 334 22.10 -29.32 -0.36
N ASP A 335 20.89 -29.16 0.20
CA ASP A 335 20.68 -28.51 1.50
C ASP A 335 21.06 -29.40 2.69
N PHE A 336 21.27 -30.70 2.43
CA PHE A 336 21.59 -31.68 3.44
C PHE A 336 23.08 -32.09 3.39
N THR A 337 23.70 -32.15 4.55
CA THR A 337 25.05 -32.70 4.72
C THR A 337 24.93 -34.01 5.52
N ASP A 338 25.39 -35.12 4.96
CA ASP A 338 25.22 -36.46 5.53
C ASP A 338 23.77 -36.80 5.89
N GLY A 339 22.82 -36.37 5.02
CA GLY A 339 21.38 -36.60 5.20
C GLY A 339 20.72 -35.72 6.26
N LYS A 340 21.41 -34.68 6.78
CA LYS A 340 20.93 -33.81 7.84
C LYS A 340 21.04 -32.34 7.46
N ILE A 341 20.13 -31.54 7.99
CA ILE A 341 20.16 -30.07 7.91
C ILE A 341 20.12 -29.46 9.31
N ASP A 342 20.99 -28.47 9.57
CA ASP A 342 20.98 -27.76 10.86
C ASP A 342 19.87 -26.68 10.92
N ILE A 343 19.38 -26.40 12.10
CA ILE A 343 18.28 -25.45 12.33
C ILE A 343 18.58 -24.03 11.81
N LEU A 344 19.84 -23.59 11.83
CA LEU A 344 20.22 -22.25 11.38
C LEU A 344 20.17 -22.16 9.84
N THR A 345 20.60 -23.20 9.14
CA THR A 345 20.48 -23.33 7.70
C THR A 345 19.00 -23.40 7.29
N LEU A 346 18.22 -24.19 8.01
CA LEU A 346 16.79 -24.37 7.76
C LEU A 346 16.03 -23.04 7.94
N LEU A 347 16.30 -22.26 8.98
CA LEU A 347 15.71 -20.95 9.20
C LEU A 347 16.07 -19.95 8.10
N ALA A 348 17.31 -19.94 7.63
CA ALA A 348 17.75 -19.05 6.57
C ALA A 348 17.15 -19.44 5.20
N LYS A 349 17.17 -20.73 4.85
CA LYS A 349 16.60 -21.26 3.61
C LYS A 349 15.09 -21.06 3.51
N SER A 350 14.39 -21.25 4.62
CA SER A 350 12.94 -21.01 4.69
C SER A 350 12.53 -19.54 4.61
N GLY A 351 13.50 -18.60 4.62
CA GLY A 351 13.22 -17.15 4.61
C GLY A 351 12.66 -16.62 5.93
N LEU A 352 12.63 -17.43 7.00
CA LEU A 352 12.21 -16.99 8.32
C LEU A 352 13.21 -16.04 8.97
N VAL A 353 14.48 -16.12 8.57
CA VAL A 353 15.54 -15.19 8.99
C VAL A 353 16.40 -14.80 7.78
N PRO A 354 16.95 -13.57 7.74
CA PRO A 354 17.79 -13.14 6.63
C PRO A 354 19.21 -13.76 6.66
N SER A 355 19.63 -14.35 7.79
CA SER A 355 20.96 -14.93 7.95
C SER A 355 21.00 -15.95 9.08
N LYS A 356 22.00 -16.88 9.03
CA LYS A 356 22.28 -17.84 10.12
C LYS A 356 22.58 -17.14 11.46
N SER A 357 23.18 -15.93 11.44
CA SER A 357 23.42 -15.15 12.67
C SER A 357 22.12 -14.71 13.35
N GLU A 358 21.15 -14.29 12.57
CA GLU A 358 19.80 -13.99 13.07
C GLU A 358 19.08 -15.25 13.55
N GLY A 359 19.23 -16.37 12.83
CA GLY A 359 18.71 -17.67 13.24
C GLY A 359 19.25 -18.09 14.61
N ARG A 360 20.55 -17.93 14.86
CA ARG A 360 21.18 -18.20 16.16
C ARG A 360 20.55 -17.39 17.27
N ARG A 361 20.37 -16.08 17.08
CA ARG A 361 19.70 -15.22 18.07
C ARG A 361 18.26 -15.66 18.33
N ALA A 362 17.50 -16.01 17.27
CA ALA A 362 16.12 -16.45 17.40
C ALA A 362 15.99 -17.74 18.22
N VAL A 363 16.87 -18.73 18.01
CA VAL A 363 16.90 -19.98 18.78
C VAL A 363 17.28 -19.69 20.25
N GLN A 364 18.35 -18.92 20.49
CA GLN A 364 18.81 -18.58 21.84
C GLN A 364 17.76 -17.80 22.65
N GLN A 365 16.94 -16.99 21.99
CA GLN A 365 15.82 -16.27 22.61
C GLN A 365 14.57 -17.16 22.80
N GLY A 366 14.64 -18.43 22.43
CA GLY A 366 13.54 -19.38 22.53
C GLY A 366 12.37 -19.05 21.59
N GLY A 367 12.66 -18.32 20.49
CA GLY A 367 11.68 -17.89 19.52
C GLY A 367 11.44 -18.88 18.38
N VAL A 368 12.02 -20.08 18.38
CA VAL A 368 11.92 -21.05 17.29
C VAL A 368 11.21 -22.32 17.77
N ALA A 369 10.32 -22.87 16.95
CA ALA A 369 9.68 -24.16 17.21
C ALA A 369 9.51 -24.94 15.91
N MET A 370 9.64 -26.26 15.97
CA MET A 370 9.34 -27.22 14.91
C MET A 370 8.14 -28.06 15.35
N GLU A 371 7.09 -28.12 14.52
CA GLU A 371 5.84 -28.85 14.85
C GLU A 371 5.24 -28.45 16.22
N GLY A 372 5.45 -27.19 16.64
CA GLY A 372 5.02 -26.70 17.96
C GLY A 372 6.00 -26.95 19.10
N GLU A 373 6.95 -27.85 18.95
CA GLU A 373 8.00 -28.11 19.93
C GLU A 373 9.12 -27.08 19.83
N LYS A 374 9.49 -26.52 20.97
CA LYS A 374 10.51 -25.47 21.05
C LYS A 374 11.89 -26.02 20.72
N VAL A 375 12.60 -25.35 19.80
CA VAL A 375 14.00 -25.67 19.50
C VAL A 375 14.89 -24.78 20.38
N GLU A 376 15.61 -25.41 21.32
CA GLU A 376 16.41 -24.70 22.31
C GLU A 376 17.92 -24.70 21.99
N ASP A 377 18.38 -25.69 21.22
CA ASP A 377 19.79 -25.82 20.86
C ASP A 377 20.06 -25.40 19.40
N ILE A 378 21.01 -24.51 19.22
CA ILE A 378 21.49 -24.04 17.90
C ILE A 378 22.15 -25.15 17.08
N MET A 379 22.55 -26.24 17.72
CA MET A 379 23.15 -27.43 17.08
C MET A 379 22.10 -28.47 16.67
N THR A 380 20.82 -28.21 16.90
CA THR A 380 19.74 -29.12 16.49
C THR A 380 19.80 -29.37 14.99
N THR A 381 19.74 -30.66 14.61
CA THR A 381 19.69 -31.11 13.21
C THR A 381 18.44 -31.93 12.97
N PHE A 382 17.96 -31.92 11.74
CA PHE A 382 16.81 -32.70 11.26
C PHE A 382 17.27 -33.61 10.13
N ASN A 383 16.71 -34.83 10.06
CA ASN A 383 16.99 -35.76 8.99
C ASN A 383 16.18 -35.39 7.74
N LYS A 384 16.67 -35.73 6.56
CA LYS A 384 15.98 -35.51 5.29
C LYS A 384 14.59 -36.13 5.29
N GLU A 385 14.45 -37.35 5.84
CA GLU A 385 13.19 -38.07 5.94
C GLU A 385 12.12 -37.34 6.76
N ASP A 386 12.55 -36.46 7.68
CA ASP A 386 11.64 -35.66 8.50
C ASP A 386 10.74 -34.71 7.67
N PHE A 387 11.18 -34.36 6.47
CA PHE A 387 10.47 -33.44 5.57
C PHE A 387 9.77 -34.15 4.41
N ALA A 388 9.78 -35.47 4.36
CA ALA A 388 9.09 -36.26 3.34
C ALA A 388 7.57 -36.24 3.55
N GLY A 389 6.80 -36.40 2.47
CA GLY A 389 5.33 -36.45 2.51
C GLY A 389 4.70 -35.09 2.76
N GLU A 390 4.01 -34.90 3.87
CA GLU A 390 3.34 -33.63 4.18
C GLU A 390 4.29 -32.51 4.60
N GLY A 391 5.59 -32.80 4.84
CA GLY A 391 6.57 -31.86 5.34
C GLY A 391 6.37 -31.52 6.83
N LYS A 392 7.14 -30.54 7.33
CA LYS A 392 7.06 -30.06 8.73
C LYS A 392 6.88 -28.54 8.82
N VAL A 393 6.23 -28.10 9.89
CA VAL A 393 5.99 -26.69 10.16
C VAL A 393 7.09 -26.12 11.04
N LEU A 394 7.84 -25.14 10.50
CA LEU A 394 8.83 -24.37 11.24
C LEU A 394 8.26 -23.00 11.61
N ARG A 395 8.41 -22.58 12.86
CA ARG A 395 7.91 -21.32 13.40
C ARG A 395 9.05 -20.47 13.96
N ARG A 396 9.01 -19.14 13.67
CA ARG A 396 9.83 -18.11 14.34
C ARG A 396 8.92 -17.09 15.02
N GLY A 397 9.07 -16.92 16.33
CA GLY A 397 8.23 -16.04 17.13
C GLY A 397 6.79 -16.54 17.21
N LYS A 398 5.85 -15.62 17.41
CA LYS A 398 4.42 -15.99 17.54
C LYS A 398 3.71 -16.16 16.19
N ASN A 399 4.21 -15.50 15.14
CA ASN A 399 3.40 -15.20 13.94
C ASN A 399 4.04 -15.58 12.60
N ASN A 400 5.30 -16.01 12.56
CA ASN A 400 5.99 -16.38 11.33
C ASN A 400 6.12 -17.90 11.21
N PHE A 401 5.50 -18.47 10.18
CA PHE A 401 5.46 -19.91 9.95
C PHE A 401 5.89 -20.23 8.52
N ARG A 402 6.48 -21.41 8.31
CA ARG A 402 6.77 -22.00 7.00
C ARG A 402 6.54 -23.49 7.06
N LYS A 403 5.90 -24.02 6.04
CA LYS A 403 5.87 -25.45 5.79
C LYS A 403 7.12 -25.82 5.03
N ILE A 404 7.89 -26.74 5.55
CA ILE A 404 9.14 -27.22 4.96
C ILE A 404 8.87 -28.55 4.31
N VAL A 405 9.14 -28.66 3.01
CA VAL A 405 8.94 -29.89 2.23
C VAL A 405 10.19 -30.23 1.42
N LEU A 406 10.35 -31.49 1.06
CA LEU A 406 11.33 -31.90 0.05
C LEU A 406 10.78 -31.64 -1.34
N LYS A 407 11.66 -31.20 -2.24
CA LYS A 407 11.35 -31.01 -3.65
C LYS A 407 11.27 -32.33 -4.38
#